data_143f2c2688da93915bba5e6a53f040bb
#
_entry.id   143f2c2688da93915bba5e6a53f040bb
#
_cell.length_a   1.000
_cell.length_b   1.000
_cell.length_c   1.000
_cell.angle_alpha   90.00
_cell.angle_beta   90.00
_cell.angle_gamma   90.00
#
_symmetry.space_group_name_H-M   'P 1'
#
loop_
_entity.id
_entity.type
_entity.pdbx_description
1 polymer ?
#
loop_
_entity_poly.entity_id
_entity_poly.type
_entity_poly.pdbx_seq_one_letter_code
_entity_poly.pdbx_strand_id
1 'polypeptide(L)'
;TYDSPVRHIYPSLQNEGSGYTSMLFGGKLYIGTSNGLYGVSLDDTRDFSYARGTFEPIPGAQGQVWNLSEVNGRLLMGHHEGAFEVRGDAVRKLAGNTGYWAFFPYSNVLPSELVVAGTYNGIRLFGFDGGSFGVRDQSAPFESARFISIDNNDRTIWVAHPYKGIYRVRFDAALRPQLRRYASGDGLLSVNNNYIFKVRNRIIATTENGVFEYDPARDRFIPSAYFSGLLNQPNIHLMKEDGEGNIWFVRDKKVGVLLAGDKPQVLYLPELSEKLVNGFEFICPIDPQNVLIGAERGFVHINFRKYLQRRHPLDVLLRSMRSSGSSDTLLYGGFGALPAHLQVANGSNTVRFEFASTSYGDLDNIEYSCRLRGLDKSWPEWSKRIEKEYQHLPAGTYTFEVKARNSLGQESAIQDYTFTVLPPWYLSWWAYAFYALLCGAALFGLVRYQRRKFRLQQERHDEEQRRLQYLHQLELEKNEKEIIRLQNEKLEAEIVHKNSQLASSAMHLVQKGEMLGRLKDELARIRKKIDNEA
;
A
#
# COMPACT_ATOMS: atom_id res chain seq x y z
N THR A 1 13.17 19.39 13.50
CA THR A 1 12.55 19.98 14.69
C THR A 1 13.02 19.23 15.93
N TYR A 2 13.26 19.95 17.04
CA TYR A 2 13.73 19.38 18.30
C TYR A 2 12.78 18.34 18.92
N ASP A 3 11.60 18.20 18.37
CA ASP A 3 10.55 17.31 18.89
C ASP A 3 10.32 16.02 18.07
N SER A 4 11.08 15.80 17.01
CA SER A 4 10.99 14.58 16.23
C SER A 4 11.52 13.36 17.01
N PRO A 5 10.77 12.26 17.12
CA PRO A 5 11.26 11.01 17.69
C PRO A 5 12.26 10.28 16.78
N VAL A 6 12.38 10.69 15.52
CA VAL A 6 13.29 10.09 14.53
C VAL A 6 14.32 11.13 14.13
N ARG A 7 15.60 10.80 14.22
CA ARG A 7 16.72 11.68 13.90
C ARG A 7 17.82 10.94 13.16
N HIS A 8 18.49 11.65 12.27
CA HIS A 8 19.70 11.13 11.62
C HIS A 8 20.93 11.41 12.46
N ILE A 9 21.82 10.43 12.53
CA ILE A 9 23.15 10.52 13.12
C ILE A 9 24.18 10.28 12.04
N TYR A 10 25.00 11.28 11.79
CA TYR A 10 26.10 11.22 10.84
C TYR A 10 27.41 11.18 11.62
N PRO A 11 28.21 10.10 11.50
CA PRO A 11 29.47 10.01 12.22
C PRO A 11 30.49 11.07 11.77
N SER A 12 30.42 11.46 10.51
CA SER A 12 31.26 12.52 9.95
C SER A 12 30.51 13.21 8.79
N LEU A 13 30.54 14.53 8.78
CA LEU A 13 29.97 15.32 7.66
C LEU A 13 30.79 15.20 6.35
N GLN A 14 32.04 14.76 6.47
CA GLN A 14 32.95 14.64 5.31
C GLN A 14 33.04 13.22 4.76
N ASN A 15 32.63 12.22 5.53
CA ASN A 15 32.80 10.80 5.19
C ASN A 15 31.49 10.04 5.43
N GLU A 16 30.55 10.17 4.49
CA GLU A 16 29.24 9.55 4.55
C GLU A 16 29.35 8.04 4.30
N GLY A 17 29.62 7.25 5.34
CA GLY A 17 29.64 5.80 5.29
C GLY A 17 28.29 5.20 5.65
N SER A 18 27.96 4.05 5.05
CA SER A 18 26.79 3.25 5.44
C SER A 18 26.96 2.68 6.84
N GLY A 19 25.91 2.76 7.67
CA GLY A 19 25.92 2.25 9.03
C GLY A 19 25.63 0.74 9.07
N TYR A 20 26.53 -0.02 9.69
CA TYR A 20 26.41 -1.48 9.75
C TYR A 20 26.21 -2.02 11.16
N THR A 21 26.69 -1.32 12.18
CA THR A 21 26.61 -1.79 13.56
C THR A 21 26.74 -0.65 14.56
N SER A 22 26.15 -0.81 15.73
CA SER A 22 26.35 0.10 16.87
C SER A 22 26.32 -0.65 18.18
N MET A 23 27.03 -0.14 19.18
CA MET A 23 27.05 -0.71 20.53
C MET A 23 27.36 0.35 21.57
N LEU A 24 26.59 0.34 22.65
CA LEU A 24 26.90 1.08 23.87
C LEU A 24 27.80 0.21 24.73
N PHE A 25 29.02 0.65 24.98
CA PHE A 25 29.97 -0.09 25.79
C PHE A 25 30.86 0.87 26.60
N GLY A 26 31.00 0.63 27.90
CA GLY A 26 31.86 1.44 28.79
C GLY A 26 31.54 2.93 28.78
N GLY A 27 30.27 3.32 28.69
CA GLY A 27 29.84 4.73 28.66
C GLY A 27 30.08 5.45 27.33
N LYS A 28 30.54 4.72 26.28
CA LYS A 28 30.70 5.22 24.93
C LYS A 28 29.73 4.53 23.97
N LEU A 29 29.16 5.31 23.06
CA LEU A 29 28.45 4.80 21.92
C LEU A 29 29.43 4.64 20.74
N TYR A 30 29.65 3.38 20.33
CA TYR A 30 30.43 3.06 19.15
C TYR A 30 29.49 2.81 17.97
N ILE A 31 29.87 3.33 16.82
CA ILE A 31 29.17 3.08 15.56
C ILE A 31 30.16 2.63 14.50
N GLY A 32 29.85 1.51 13.85
CA GLY A 32 30.65 0.93 12.79
C GLY A 32 30.02 1.15 11.42
N THR A 33 30.83 1.62 10.50
CA THR A 33 30.38 2.01 9.15
C THR A 33 31.20 1.28 8.07
N SER A 34 30.87 1.54 6.81
CA SER A 34 31.68 1.12 5.66
C SER A 34 33.10 1.73 5.66
N ASN A 35 33.34 2.81 6.43
CA ASN A 35 34.57 3.59 6.38
C ASN A 35 35.40 3.50 7.67
N GLY A 36 34.85 2.94 8.74
CA GLY A 36 35.55 2.77 9.99
C GLY A 36 34.65 2.69 11.21
N LEU A 37 35.30 2.59 12.37
CA LEU A 37 34.69 2.68 13.67
C LEU A 37 34.81 4.11 14.21
N TYR A 38 33.72 4.60 14.77
CA TYR A 38 33.65 5.90 15.42
C TYR A 38 33.09 5.73 16.83
N GLY A 39 33.51 6.61 17.76
CA GLY A 39 33.04 6.59 19.13
C GLY A 39 32.67 7.98 19.62
N VAL A 40 31.67 8.05 20.49
CA VAL A 40 31.31 9.26 21.22
C VAL A 40 31.04 8.91 22.68
N SER A 41 31.61 9.66 23.61
CA SER A 41 31.26 9.54 25.03
C SER A 41 29.89 10.12 25.27
N LEU A 42 29.05 9.37 25.97
CA LEU A 42 27.71 9.81 26.32
C LEU A 42 27.75 10.44 27.73
N ASP A 43 27.24 11.66 27.83
CA ASP A 43 26.84 12.22 29.12
C ASP A 43 25.61 11.45 29.64
N ASP A 44 25.14 11.73 30.88
CA ASP A 44 23.94 11.11 31.47
C ASP A 44 22.62 11.40 30.71
N THR A 45 22.72 11.59 29.42
CA THR A 45 21.56 11.83 28.54
C THR A 45 20.80 10.53 28.30
N ARG A 46 19.52 10.51 28.69
CA ARG A 46 18.64 9.37 28.49
C ARG A 46 18.25 9.14 27.00
N ASP A 47 18.27 10.18 26.21
CA ASP A 47 17.98 10.14 24.76
C ASP A 47 19.25 10.54 24.00
N PHE A 48 19.89 9.58 23.36
CA PHE A 48 21.17 9.74 22.67
C PHE A 48 21.12 10.71 21.49
N SER A 49 19.94 11.03 20.98
CA SER A 49 19.80 12.07 19.96
C SER A 49 20.12 13.49 20.47
N TYR A 50 20.16 13.67 21.77
CA TYR A 50 20.57 14.92 22.43
C TYR A 50 22.01 14.88 22.98
N ALA A 51 22.71 13.75 22.80
CA ALA A 51 24.09 13.65 23.25
C ALA A 51 24.93 14.77 22.63
N ARG A 52 25.66 15.48 23.48
CA ARG A 52 26.60 16.50 23.04
C ARG A 52 27.94 15.82 22.79
N GLY A 53 28.46 15.99 21.59
CA GLY A 53 29.75 15.43 21.21
C GLY A 53 29.81 15.15 19.71
N THR A 54 31.01 15.07 19.21
CA THR A 54 31.31 14.64 17.85
C THR A 54 31.79 13.20 17.90
N PHE A 55 31.35 12.41 16.94
CA PHE A 55 31.92 11.08 16.77
C PHE A 55 33.38 11.19 16.31
N GLU A 56 34.27 10.61 17.07
CA GLU A 56 35.70 10.57 16.77
C GLU A 56 36.05 9.23 16.10
N PRO A 57 36.84 9.24 15.01
CA PRO A 57 37.30 8.02 14.40
C PRO A 57 38.27 7.27 15.32
N ILE A 58 38.10 5.95 15.44
CA ILE A 58 38.98 5.10 16.23
C ILE A 58 40.18 4.71 15.37
N PRO A 59 41.42 5.09 15.74
CA PRO A 59 42.63 4.76 14.99
C PRO A 59 42.82 3.24 14.82
N GLY A 60 43.21 2.84 13.64
CA GLY A 60 43.41 1.43 13.29
C GLY A 60 42.15 0.63 12.97
N ALA A 61 41.00 1.29 12.93
CA ALA A 61 39.70 0.68 12.59
C ALA A 61 39.10 1.24 11.28
N GLN A 62 39.95 1.69 10.36
CA GLN A 62 39.52 2.15 9.03
C GLN A 62 39.07 0.97 8.17
N GLY A 63 38.05 1.20 7.33
CA GLY A 63 37.46 0.17 6.48
C GLY A 63 36.13 -0.36 7.02
N GLN A 64 35.67 -1.45 6.50
CA GLN A 64 34.32 -1.97 6.77
C GLN A 64 34.24 -2.66 8.12
N VAL A 65 33.49 -2.05 9.03
CA VAL A 65 33.19 -2.60 10.36
C VAL A 65 31.82 -3.28 10.31
N TRP A 66 31.83 -4.60 10.30
CA TRP A 66 30.61 -5.38 10.10
C TRP A 66 29.74 -5.51 11.33
N ASN A 67 30.36 -5.74 12.48
CA ASN A 67 29.65 -5.97 13.74
C ASN A 67 30.49 -5.57 14.94
N LEU A 68 29.81 -5.16 15.99
CA LEU A 68 30.31 -4.98 17.34
C LEU A 68 29.62 -5.98 18.25
N SER A 69 30.38 -6.73 19.03
CA SER A 69 29.87 -7.74 19.95
C SER A 69 30.51 -7.58 21.32
N GLU A 70 29.70 -7.49 22.36
CA GLU A 70 30.19 -7.60 23.73
C GLU A 70 30.29 -9.07 24.12
N VAL A 71 31.48 -9.52 24.45
CA VAL A 71 31.74 -10.89 24.90
C VAL A 71 32.70 -10.85 26.09
N ASN A 72 32.31 -11.48 27.20
CA ASN A 72 33.11 -11.54 28.44
C ASN A 72 33.57 -10.17 28.96
N GLY A 73 32.70 -9.13 28.85
CA GLY A 73 33.05 -7.77 29.28
C GLY A 73 34.11 -7.10 28.40
N ARG A 74 34.28 -7.55 27.17
CA ARG A 74 35.16 -6.97 26.17
C ARG A 74 34.36 -6.65 24.89
N LEU A 75 34.76 -5.58 24.21
CA LEU A 75 34.17 -5.19 22.93
C LEU A 75 34.99 -5.77 21.78
N LEU A 76 34.41 -6.67 21.05
CA LEU A 76 34.98 -7.29 19.84
C LEU A 76 34.41 -6.67 18.58
N MET A 77 35.26 -6.47 17.57
CA MET A 77 34.89 -5.90 16.29
C MET A 77 35.15 -6.89 15.17
N GLY A 78 34.09 -7.24 14.45
CA GLY A 78 34.15 -7.94 13.18
C GLY A 78 34.44 -6.95 12.05
N HIS A 79 35.53 -7.16 11.33
CA HIS A 79 36.05 -6.24 10.33
C HIS A 79 36.42 -6.99 9.05
N HIS A 80 36.40 -6.29 7.91
CA HIS A 80 36.82 -6.85 6.62
C HIS A 80 38.24 -7.44 6.66
N GLU A 81 39.17 -6.82 7.38
CA GLU A 81 40.59 -7.24 7.46
C GLU A 81 40.91 -8.16 8.64
N GLY A 82 39.93 -8.54 9.45
CA GLY A 82 40.17 -9.40 10.59
C GLY A 82 39.26 -9.23 11.79
N ALA A 83 39.67 -9.83 12.89
CA ALA A 83 39.07 -9.71 14.20
C ALA A 83 39.88 -8.73 15.05
N PHE A 84 39.18 -7.84 15.76
CA PHE A 84 39.81 -6.86 16.62
C PHE A 84 39.10 -6.79 17.98
N GLU A 85 39.84 -6.44 19.01
CA GLU A 85 39.32 -6.01 20.31
C GLU A 85 39.40 -4.47 20.39
N VAL A 86 38.29 -3.83 20.71
CA VAL A 86 38.22 -2.38 20.92
C VAL A 86 38.53 -2.06 22.38
N ARG A 87 39.47 -1.19 22.62
CA ARG A 87 39.92 -0.76 23.95
C ARG A 87 39.92 0.76 24.05
N GLY A 88 38.78 1.32 24.46
CA GLY A 88 38.61 2.78 24.47
C GLY A 88 38.73 3.37 23.06
N ASP A 89 39.78 4.18 22.86
CA ASP A 89 40.07 4.86 21.60
C ASP A 89 41.11 4.15 20.72
N ALA A 90 41.35 2.86 20.93
CA ALA A 90 42.29 2.06 20.16
C ALA A 90 41.74 0.67 19.87
N VAL A 91 42.30 0.02 18.87
CA VAL A 91 41.96 -1.37 18.53
C VAL A 91 43.22 -2.27 18.62
N ARG A 92 43.02 -3.49 19.09
CA ARG A 92 44.04 -4.53 19.07
C ARG A 92 43.58 -5.63 18.09
N LYS A 93 44.41 -5.93 17.11
CA LYS A 93 44.15 -7.06 16.18
C LYS A 93 44.28 -8.38 16.92
N LEU A 94 43.27 -9.23 16.81
CA LEU A 94 43.24 -10.59 17.36
C LEU A 94 43.56 -11.63 16.30
N ALA A 95 43.06 -11.45 15.08
CA ALA A 95 43.28 -12.34 13.98
C ALA A 95 43.18 -11.60 12.64
N GLY A 96 43.82 -12.15 11.59
CA GLY A 96 43.78 -11.62 10.22
C GLY A 96 43.52 -12.73 9.21
N ASN A 97 43.87 -12.46 7.94
CA ASN A 97 43.78 -13.36 6.78
C ASN A 97 42.37 -13.66 6.27
N THR A 98 41.31 -13.19 6.92
CA THR A 98 39.93 -13.26 6.44
C THR A 98 39.10 -12.19 7.14
N GLY A 99 37.98 -11.82 6.55
CA GLY A 99 36.99 -10.97 7.21
C GLY A 99 36.19 -11.72 8.27
N TYR A 100 35.79 -10.99 9.31
CA TYR A 100 34.99 -11.50 10.41
C TYR A 100 33.65 -10.76 10.46
N TRP A 101 32.56 -11.55 10.57
CA TRP A 101 31.21 -11.00 10.61
C TRP A 101 30.78 -10.60 12.01
N ALA A 102 30.83 -11.51 12.98
CA ALA A 102 30.36 -11.29 14.34
C ALA A 102 30.95 -12.30 15.33
N PHE A 103 30.82 -12.01 16.63
CA PHE A 103 31.30 -12.88 17.71
C PHE A 103 30.15 -13.20 18.66
N PHE A 104 30.17 -14.42 19.19
CA PHE A 104 29.15 -14.91 20.10
C PHE A 104 29.79 -15.76 21.21
N PRO A 105 29.36 -15.62 22.48
CA PRO A 105 29.76 -16.58 23.50
C PRO A 105 29.20 -17.97 23.17
N TYR A 106 30.00 -19.00 23.30
CA TYR A 106 29.60 -20.39 23.00
C TYR A 106 28.83 -21.05 24.15
N SER A 107 28.80 -20.43 25.32
CA SER A 107 28.12 -20.89 26.51
C SER A 107 27.32 -19.76 27.16
N ASN A 108 26.25 -20.09 27.86
CA ASN A 108 25.50 -19.16 28.71
C ASN A 108 26.20 -18.94 30.06
N VAL A 109 27.21 -19.74 30.40
CA VAL A 109 28.07 -19.51 31.57
C VAL A 109 29.14 -18.50 31.20
N LEU A 110 29.20 -17.36 31.90
CA LEU A 110 30.16 -16.28 31.65
C LEU A 110 31.21 -16.20 32.76
N PRO A 111 32.47 -15.91 32.43
CA PRO A 111 32.97 -15.73 31.06
C PRO A 111 32.97 -17.03 30.29
N SER A 112 32.55 -16.97 29.00
CA SER A 112 32.56 -18.11 28.12
C SER A 112 34.01 -18.46 27.74
N GLU A 113 34.46 -19.69 28.02
CA GLU A 113 35.81 -20.16 27.68
C GLU A 113 36.08 -20.17 26.16
N LEU A 114 35.00 -20.39 25.39
CA LEU A 114 35.03 -20.39 23.92
C LEU A 114 34.11 -19.33 23.36
N VAL A 115 34.58 -18.67 22.31
CA VAL A 115 33.85 -17.67 21.54
C VAL A 115 33.79 -18.09 20.09
N VAL A 116 32.62 -18.07 19.53
CA VAL A 116 32.36 -18.41 18.13
C VAL A 116 32.45 -17.15 17.30
N ALA A 117 33.23 -17.18 16.24
CA ALA A 117 33.29 -16.11 15.26
C ALA A 117 32.81 -16.60 13.90
N GLY A 118 31.86 -15.88 13.29
CA GLY A 118 31.51 -16.03 11.88
C GLY A 118 32.55 -15.33 11.00
N THR A 119 33.00 -16.00 9.97
CA THR A 119 34.02 -15.49 9.03
C THR A 119 33.55 -15.61 7.59
N TYR A 120 34.31 -15.05 6.65
CA TYR A 120 34.05 -15.21 5.22
C TYR A 120 34.21 -16.68 4.75
N ASN A 121 34.92 -17.51 5.50
CA ASN A 121 35.26 -18.88 5.14
C ASN A 121 34.73 -19.89 6.16
N GLY A 122 33.64 -19.59 6.88
CA GLY A 122 33.03 -20.47 7.86
C GLY A 122 33.09 -19.96 9.30
N ILE A 123 33.21 -20.86 10.26
CA ILE A 123 33.25 -20.55 11.69
C ILE A 123 34.69 -20.73 12.20
N ARG A 124 35.12 -19.83 13.11
CA ARG A 124 36.37 -19.94 13.83
C ARG A 124 36.11 -19.82 15.34
N LEU A 125 36.89 -20.57 16.12
CA LEU A 125 36.81 -20.51 17.58
C LEU A 125 37.96 -19.65 18.15
N PHE A 126 37.61 -18.88 19.18
CA PHE A 126 38.56 -18.20 20.05
C PHE A 126 38.45 -18.78 21.45
N GLY A 127 39.60 -19.03 22.07
CA GLY A 127 39.66 -19.29 23.50
C GLY A 127 39.75 -17.99 24.29
N PHE A 128 39.13 -17.94 25.46
CA PHE A 128 39.29 -16.85 26.42
C PHE A 128 40.01 -17.36 27.68
N ASP A 129 41.22 -16.91 27.88
CA ASP A 129 42.03 -17.28 29.02
C ASP A 129 42.82 -16.08 29.55
N GLY A 130 42.92 -15.96 30.87
CA GLY A 130 43.63 -14.86 31.53
C GLY A 130 43.15 -13.46 31.13
N GLY A 131 41.85 -13.32 30.76
CA GLY A 131 41.28 -12.04 30.35
C GLY A 131 41.65 -11.65 28.91
N SER A 132 42.18 -12.55 28.09
CA SER A 132 42.53 -12.29 26.68
C SER A 132 41.98 -13.36 25.71
N PHE A 133 41.71 -12.91 24.49
CA PHE A 133 41.28 -13.80 23.41
C PHE A 133 42.46 -14.31 22.61
N GLY A 134 42.45 -15.59 22.34
CA GLY A 134 43.40 -16.28 21.43
C GLY A 134 42.67 -17.13 20.42
N VAL A 135 43.15 -17.13 19.19
CA VAL A 135 42.62 -17.99 18.14
C VAL A 135 42.87 -19.45 18.49
N ARG A 136 41.88 -20.32 18.38
CA ARG A 136 42.03 -21.76 18.40
C ARG A 136 42.15 -22.25 16.93
N ASP A 137 42.95 -23.27 16.73
CA ASP A 137 43.18 -23.83 15.37
C ASP A 137 41.96 -24.57 14.81
N GLN A 138 40.97 -24.83 15.66
CA GLN A 138 39.74 -25.49 15.24
C GLN A 138 38.84 -24.51 14.51
N SER A 139 38.40 -24.93 13.34
CA SER A 139 37.43 -24.20 12.52
C SER A 139 36.45 -25.18 11.86
N ALA A 140 35.28 -24.70 11.53
CA ALA A 140 34.37 -25.39 10.65
C ALA A 140 34.41 -24.66 9.29
N PRO A 141 35.26 -25.14 8.36
CA PRO A 141 35.33 -24.54 7.03
C PRO A 141 34.06 -24.90 6.26
N PHE A 142 33.34 -23.89 5.87
CA PHE A 142 32.27 -23.94 4.90
C PHE A 142 32.12 -22.53 4.32
N GLU A 143 31.06 -22.23 3.68
CA GLU A 143 30.83 -20.93 3.09
C GLU A 143 30.72 -19.83 4.12
N SER A 144 30.55 -18.59 3.69
CA SER A 144 30.45 -17.42 4.56
C SER A 144 29.43 -17.62 5.69
N ALA A 145 29.89 -17.53 6.94
CA ALA A 145 29.06 -17.65 8.14
C ALA A 145 28.66 -16.27 8.65
N ARG A 146 27.84 -15.58 7.84
CA ARG A 146 27.37 -14.22 8.17
C ARG A 146 26.16 -14.26 9.08
N PHE A 147 25.16 -15.06 8.75
CA PHE A 147 23.91 -15.13 9.51
C PHE A 147 23.99 -16.27 10.50
N ILE A 148 24.40 -15.92 11.72
CA ILE A 148 24.62 -16.88 12.82
C ILE A 148 23.62 -16.59 13.94
N SER A 149 23.12 -17.67 14.53
CA SER A 149 22.40 -17.66 15.79
C SER A 149 22.92 -18.81 16.67
N ILE A 150 23.10 -18.55 17.96
CA ILE A 150 23.60 -19.57 18.88
C ILE A 150 22.54 -19.89 19.92
N ASP A 151 22.27 -21.19 20.07
CA ASP A 151 21.62 -21.68 21.25
C ASP A 151 22.67 -22.04 22.31
N ASN A 152 22.91 -21.09 23.19
CA ASN A 152 23.95 -21.21 24.23
C ASN A 152 23.61 -22.30 25.27
N ASN A 153 22.34 -22.74 25.37
CA ASN A 153 21.93 -23.77 26.33
C ASN A 153 22.47 -25.14 25.96
N ASP A 154 22.40 -25.48 24.67
CA ASP A 154 22.90 -26.77 24.15
C ASP A 154 24.17 -26.64 23.30
N ARG A 155 24.75 -25.42 23.27
CA ARG A 155 25.94 -25.11 22.49
C ARG A 155 25.81 -25.42 21.01
N THR A 156 24.63 -25.17 20.44
CA THR A 156 24.35 -25.35 19.04
C THR A 156 24.53 -24.05 18.28
N ILE A 157 25.30 -24.08 17.21
CA ILE A 157 25.50 -22.96 16.29
C ILE A 157 24.62 -23.21 15.07
N TRP A 158 23.81 -22.23 14.74
CA TRP A 158 22.98 -22.23 13.55
C TRP A 158 23.51 -21.18 12.57
N VAL A 159 23.73 -21.58 11.33
CA VAL A 159 24.22 -20.69 10.27
C VAL A 159 23.29 -20.77 9.09
N ALA A 160 22.70 -19.65 8.68
CA ALA A 160 21.91 -19.58 7.47
C ALA A 160 22.77 -19.10 6.29
N HIS A 161 22.60 -19.76 5.16
CA HIS A 161 23.12 -19.28 3.89
C HIS A 161 21.93 -18.93 2.99
N PRO A 162 21.87 -17.72 2.41
CA PRO A 162 20.69 -17.25 1.66
C PRO A 162 20.23 -18.19 0.54
N TYR A 163 21.13 -19.00 -0.03
CA TYR A 163 20.81 -19.85 -1.18
C TYR A 163 21.13 -21.34 -0.98
N LYS A 164 21.58 -21.76 0.22
CA LYS A 164 22.00 -23.14 0.46
C LYS A 164 21.35 -23.80 1.67
N GLY A 165 20.39 -23.13 2.31
CA GLY A 165 19.69 -23.63 3.47
C GLY A 165 20.37 -23.26 4.79
N ILE A 166 20.08 -24.02 5.83
CA ILE A 166 20.54 -23.75 7.19
C ILE A 166 21.42 -24.87 7.66
N TYR A 167 22.53 -24.52 8.28
CA TYR A 167 23.49 -25.48 8.85
C TYR A 167 23.41 -25.43 10.37
N ARG A 168 23.35 -26.60 10.99
CA ARG A 168 23.58 -26.80 12.41
C ARG A 168 25.01 -27.28 12.61
N VAL A 169 25.76 -26.58 13.46
CA VAL A 169 27.14 -26.91 13.79
C VAL A 169 27.26 -27.14 15.29
N ARG A 170 27.83 -28.26 15.66
CA ARG A 170 28.22 -28.57 17.02
C ARG A 170 29.69 -28.99 17.04
N PHE A 171 30.36 -28.72 18.12
CA PHE A 171 31.71 -29.19 18.34
C PHE A 171 31.69 -30.33 19.36
N ASP A 172 32.40 -31.44 19.06
CA ASP A 172 32.60 -32.54 19.99
C ASP A 172 33.59 -32.18 21.10
N ALA A 173 33.86 -33.09 22.04
CA ALA A 173 34.81 -32.84 23.15
C ALA A 173 36.24 -32.56 22.68
N ALA A 174 36.62 -32.98 21.48
CA ALA A 174 37.90 -32.68 20.85
C ALA A 174 37.83 -31.40 19.97
N LEU A 175 36.75 -30.63 20.08
CA LEU A 175 36.48 -29.45 19.27
C LEU A 175 36.45 -29.72 17.75
N ARG A 176 36.06 -30.90 17.32
CA ARG A 176 35.86 -31.21 15.90
C ARG A 176 34.44 -30.86 15.50
N PRO A 177 34.25 -30.14 14.39
CA PRO A 177 32.91 -29.69 13.98
C PRO A 177 32.08 -30.87 13.42
N GLN A 178 30.84 -30.92 13.86
CA GLN A 178 29.81 -31.81 13.33
C GLN A 178 28.75 -30.92 12.65
N LEU A 179 28.61 -31.09 11.33
CA LEU A 179 27.71 -30.28 10.52
C LEU A 179 26.50 -31.10 10.07
N ARG A 180 25.32 -30.52 10.21
CA ARG A 180 24.10 -31.00 9.59
C ARG A 180 23.43 -29.88 8.82
N ARG A 181 23.10 -30.14 7.55
CA ARG A 181 22.37 -29.20 6.69
C ARG A 181 20.87 -29.48 6.74
N TYR A 182 20.08 -28.43 6.81
CA TYR A 182 18.62 -28.46 6.68
C TYR A 182 18.23 -27.76 5.38
N ALA A 183 17.35 -28.39 4.63
CA ALA A 183 16.87 -27.94 3.33
C ALA A 183 15.34 -28.16 3.22
N SER A 184 14.82 -28.15 2.02
CA SER A 184 13.36 -28.29 1.78
C SER A 184 12.77 -29.58 2.35
N GLY A 185 13.50 -30.69 2.33
CA GLY A 185 13.10 -31.99 2.94
C GLY A 185 13.02 -31.95 4.45
N ASP A 186 13.70 -31.02 5.11
CA ASP A 186 13.74 -30.87 6.57
C ASP A 186 12.73 -29.83 7.09
N GLY A 187 11.74 -29.44 6.26
CA GLY A 187 10.62 -28.59 6.63
C GLY A 187 10.74 -27.11 6.29
N LEU A 188 11.85 -26.66 5.69
CA LEU A 188 12.03 -25.24 5.31
C LEU A 188 11.25 -24.83 4.06
N LEU A 189 10.74 -25.79 3.28
CA LEU A 189 10.02 -25.60 2.01
C LEU A 189 10.85 -24.97 0.88
N SER A 190 11.87 -24.17 1.18
CA SER A 190 12.79 -23.55 0.23
C SER A 190 14.19 -23.45 0.82
N VAL A 191 15.18 -23.38 -0.07
CA VAL A 191 16.58 -23.08 0.29
C VAL A 191 16.95 -21.63 -0.05
N ASN A 192 16.02 -20.82 -0.53
CA ASN A 192 16.24 -19.43 -0.91
C ASN A 192 15.82 -18.45 0.19
N ASN A 193 16.53 -17.34 0.28
CA ASN A 193 16.30 -16.28 1.26
C ASN A 193 16.25 -16.79 2.71
N ASN A 194 17.17 -17.69 3.05
CA ASN A 194 17.23 -18.27 4.39
C ASN A 194 18.02 -17.36 5.33
N TYR A 195 17.39 -17.02 6.45
CA TYR A 195 18.00 -16.32 7.58
C TYR A 195 17.66 -17.07 8.86
N ILE A 196 18.46 -16.89 9.90
CA ILE A 196 18.30 -17.57 11.19
C ILE A 196 18.42 -16.59 12.34
N PHE A 197 17.50 -16.69 13.28
CA PHE A 197 17.43 -15.81 14.46
C PHE A 197 17.11 -16.59 15.71
N LYS A 198 17.53 -16.06 16.85
CA LYS A 198 17.05 -16.51 18.17
C LYS A 198 16.11 -15.44 18.71
N VAL A 199 14.83 -15.78 18.76
CA VAL A 199 13.75 -14.88 19.21
C VAL A 199 12.89 -15.64 20.21
N ARG A 200 12.58 -15.03 21.35
CA ARG A 200 11.84 -15.67 22.46
C ARG A 200 12.44 -17.01 22.88
N ASN A 201 13.75 -17.06 22.94
CA ASN A 201 14.53 -18.26 23.23
C ASN A 201 14.27 -19.45 22.27
N ARG A 202 13.78 -19.20 21.06
CA ARG A 202 13.52 -20.18 20.01
C ARG A 202 14.39 -19.87 18.80
N ILE A 203 14.77 -20.92 18.08
CA ILE A 203 15.49 -20.79 16.79
C ILE A 203 14.44 -20.63 15.70
N ILE A 204 14.44 -19.46 15.08
CA ILE A 204 13.51 -19.05 14.04
C ILE A 204 14.25 -18.94 12.72
N ALA A 205 13.75 -19.63 11.72
CA ALA A 205 14.21 -19.53 10.34
C ALA A 205 13.20 -18.74 9.51
N THR A 206 13.67 -17.82 8.70
CA THR A 206 12.85 -17.13 7.70
C THR A 206 13.28 -17.50 6.31
N THR A 207 12.34 -17.65 5.40
CA THR A 207 12.55 -18.04 4.01
C THR A 207 11.63 -17.25 3.09
N GLU A 208 11.74 -17.44 1.79
CA GLU A 208 10.76 -16.91 0.82
C GLU A 208 9.34 -17.48 0.99
N ASN A 209 9.17 -18.55 1.78
CA ASN A 209 7.88 -19.21 2.01
C ASN A 209 7.30 -18.95 3.41
N GLY A 210 7.95 -18.13 4.24
CA GLY A 210 7.44 -17.76 5.55
C GLY A 210 8.42 -17.93 6.70
N VAL A 211 7.86 -18.02 7.91
CA VAL A 211 8.59 -18.10 9.17
C VAL A 211 8.44 -19.48 9.79
N PHE A 212 9.55 -20.12 10.07
CA PHE A 212 9.65 -21.47 10.59
C PHE A 212 10.35 -21.48 11.95
N GLU A 213 10.07 -22.47 12.74
CA GLU A 213 10.64 -22.69 14.06
C GLU A 213 11.28 -24.08 14.11
N TYR A 214 12.46 -24.18 14.71
CA TYR A 214 13.11 -25.49 14.89
C TYR A 214 12.42 -26.28 15.99
N ASP A 215 11.98 -27.49 15.64
CA ASP A 215 11.44 -28.48 16.57
C ASP A 215 12.53 -29.51 16.94
N PRO A 216 13.09 -29.44 18.15
CA PRO A 216 14.16 -30.35 18.55
C PRO A 216 13.70 -31.79 18.71
N ALA A 217 12.40 -32.04 18.97
CA ALA A 217 11.88 -33.40 19.13
C ALA A 217 11.79 -34.14 17.78
N ARG A 218 11.51 -33.39 16.71
CA ARG A 218 11.42 -33.94 15.36
C ARG A 218 12.70 -33.72 14.54
N ASP A 219 13.64 -32.97 15.07
CA ASP A 219 14.89 -32.55 14.42
C ASP A 219 14.65 -31.95 13.02
N ARG A 220 13.65 -31.04 12.91
CA ARG A 220 13.25 -30.37 11.66
C ARG A 220 12.65 -29.00 11.92
N PHE A 221 12.52 -28.21 10.88
CA PHE A 221 11.78 -26.96 10.94
C PHE A 221 10.29 -27.20 10.68
N ILE A 222 9.45 -26.50 11.42
CA ILE A 222 7.99 -26.49 11.28
C ILE A 222 7.50 -25.04 11.13
N PRO A 223 6.38 -24.76 10.45
CA PRO A 223 5.80 -23.42 10.42
C PRO A 223 5.58 -22.90 11.83
N SER A 224 6.03 -21.70 12.13
CA SER A 224 5.87 -21.12 13.47
C SER A 224 4.42 -20.73 13.72
N ALA A 225 3.77 -21.37 14.69
CA ALA A 225 2.39 -21.07 15.07
C ALA A 225 2.24 -19.61 15.58
N TYR A 226 3.25 -19.09 16.23
CA TYR A 226 3.24 -17.72 16.76
C TYR A 226 3.34 -16.65 15.65
N PHE A 227 4.21 -16.87 14.67
CA PHE A 227 4.45 -15.86 13.63
C PHE A 227 3.51 -15.99 12.42
N SER A 228 2.94 -17.18 12.15
CA SER A 228 2.11 -17.42 10.96
C SER A 228 0.85 -16.56 10.91
N GLY A 229 0.28 -16.20 12.07
CA GLY A 229 -0.88 -15.32 12.16
C GLY A 229 -0.55 -13.81 12.12
N LEU A 230 0.69 -13.44 12.43
CA LEU A 230 1.12 -12.05 12.64
C LEU A 230 2.01 -11.54 11.51
N LEU A 231 2.85 -12.40 10.96
CA LEU A 231 3.84 -12.09 9.94
C LEU A 231 3.68 -13.03 8.73
N ASN A 232 2.46 -13.12 8.21
CA ASN A 232 2.06 -14.03 7.13
C ASN A 232 2.78 -13.83 5.79
N GLN A 233 3.67 -12.87 5.68
CA GLN A 233 4.35 -12.56 4.43
C GLN A 233 5.83 -12.96 4.51
N PRO A 234 6.39 -13.51 3.42
CA PRO A 234 7.77 -13.96 3.36
C PRO A 234 8.79 -12.82 3.36
N ASN A 235 10.07 -13.15 3.17
CA ASN A 235 11.19 -12.24 2.97
C ASN A 235 11.55 -11.37 4.19
N ILE A 236 11.54 -11.95 5.39
CA ILE A 236 12.11 -11.28 6.56
C ILE A 236 13.62 -11.51 6.60
N HIS A 237 14.38 -10.42 6.49
CA HIS A 237 15.84 -10.43 6.41
C HIS A 237 16.52 -10.18 7.76
N LEU A 238 15.81 -9.59 8.71
CA LEU A 238 16.27 -9.30 10.06
C LEU A 238 15.13 -9.52 11.05
N MET A 239 15.44 -10.14 12.19
CA MET A 239 14.61 -10.15 13.39
C MET A 239 15.48 -9.91 14.62
N LYS A 240 15.04 -9.02 15.51
CA LYS A 240 15.74 -8.68 16.74
C LYS A 240 14.73 -8.42 17.85
N GLU A 241 14.85 -9.16 18.94
CA GLU A 241 14.06 -8.93 20.16
C GLU A 241 14.71 -7.81 20.99
N ASP A 242 13.89 -6.90 21.53
CA ASP A 242 14.33 -5.86 22.46
C ASP A 242 14.10 -6.26 23.93
N GLY A 243 14.54 -5.42 24.84
CA GLY A 243 14.42 -5.66 26.29
C GLY A 243 12.98 -5.65 26.82
N GLU A 244 12.01 -5.16 26.07
CA GLU A 244 10.58 -5.16 26.41
C GLU A 244 9.82 -6.32 25.74
N GLY A 245 10.52 -7.17 24.97
CA GLY A 245 9.96 -8.32 24.26
C GLY A 245 9.27 -7.96 22.94
N ASN A 246 9.43 -6.72 22.45
CA ASN A 246 9.04 -6.38 21.09
C ASN A 246 10.01 -7.01 20.09
N ILE A 247 9.52 -7.37 18.92
CA ILE A 247 10.34 -7.97 17.88
C ILE A 247 10.44 -7.01 16.71
N TRP A 248 11.60 -6.42 16.56
CA TRP A 248 11.97 -5.60 15.41
C TRP A 248 12.27 -6.49 14.23
N PHE A 249 11.77 -6.15 13.05
CA PHE A 249 12.04 -6.92 11.83
C PHE A 249 12.16 -6.03 10.60
N VAL A 250 12.87 -6.54 9.61
CA VAL A 250 12.93 -5.93 8.28
C VAL A 250 12.39 -6.93 7.26
N ARG A 251 11.43 -6.49 6.47
CA ARG A 251 10.84 -7.25 5.39
C ARG A 251 10.76 -6.39 4.13
N ASP A 252 11.32 -6.85 3.02
CA ASP A 252 11.27 -6.13 1.73
C ASP A 252 11.59 -4.63 1.88
N LYS A 253 12.66 -4.29 2.58
CA LYS A 253 13.08 -2.91 2.95
C LYS A 253 12.13 -2.16 3.91
N LYS A 254 11.08 -2.79 4.42
CA LYS A 254 10.18 -2.18 5.39
C LYS A 254 10.60 -2.55 6.80
N VAL A 255 10.79 -1.54 7.64
CA VAL A 255 10.99 -1.73 9.06
C VAL A 255 9.64 -1.92 9.74
N GLY A 256 9.53 -2.95 10.56
CA GLY A 256 8.36 -3.21 11.38
C GLY A 256 8.75 -3.61 12.79
N VAL A 257 7.81 -3.44 13.70
CA VAL A 257 7.92 -3.88 15.09
C VAL A 257 6.66 -4.67 15.42
N LEU A 258 6.84 -5.89 15.86
CA LEU A 258 5.77 -6.66 16.51
C LEU A 258 5.79 -6.30 17.99
N LEU A 259 4.79 -5.53 18.42
CA LEU A 259 4.67 -5.07 19.80
C LEU A 259 4.32 -6.24 20.71
N ALA A 260 5.01 -6.33 21.84
CA ALA A 260 4.69 -7.30 22.89
C ALA A 260 3.39 -6.92 23.60
N GLY A 261 2.62 -7.91 24.06
CA GLY A 261 1.37 -7.72 24.78
C GLY A 261 0.41 -8.89 24.59
N ASP A 262 -0.75 -8.82 25.26
CA ASP A 262 -1.79 -9.84 25.17
C ASP A 262 -2.37 -9.97 23.75
N LYS A 263 -2.39 -8.86 23.00
CA LYS A 263 -2.77 -8.79 21.59
C LYS A 263 -1.60 -8.22 20.79
N PRO A 264 -0.70 -9.07 20.28
CA PRO A 264 0.42 -8.62 19.49
C PRO A 264 -0.06 -7.84 18.26
N GLN A 265 0.55 -6.70 18.03
CA GLN A 265 0.23 -5.81 16.91
C GLN A 265 1.48 -5.50 16.12
N VAL A 266 1.37 -5.55 14.79
CA VAL A 266 2.45 -5.16 13.89
C VAL A 266 2.34 -3.67 13.59
N LEU A 267 3.43 -2.95 13.89
CA LEU A 267 3.60 -1.53 13.57
C LEU A 267 4.69 -1.42 12.51
N TYR A 268 4.40 -0.79 11.38
CA TYR A 268 5.41 -0.44 10.38
C TYR A 268 5.90 1.00 10.56
N LEU A 269 7.19 1.21 10.27
CA LEU A 269 7.84 2.51 10.29
C LEU A 269 8.28 2.89 8.86
N PRO A 270 7.36 3.35 8.02
CA PRO A 270 7.63 3.59 6.60
C PRO A 270 8.66 4.70 6.35
N GLU A 271 8.82 5.67 7.27
CA GLU A 271 9.84 6.72 7.21
C GLU A 271 11.29 6.21 7.19
N LEU A 272 11.47 4.92 7.49
CA LEU A 272 12.77 4.25 7.51
C LEU A 272 13.01 3.37 6.29
N SER A 273 11.96 3.03 5.56
CA SER A 273 11.98 1.94 4.57
C SER A 273 12.97 2.17 3.42
N GLU A 274 13.17 3.41 3.01
CA GLU A 274 14.09 3.75 1.90
C GLU A 274 15.51 4.09 2.37
N LYS A 275 15.75 4.05 3.67
CA LYS A 275 17.04 4.47 4.26
C LYS A 275 17.96 3.31 4.60
N LEU A 276 17.42 2.09 4.62
CA LEU A 276 18.15 0.89 5.00
C LEU A 276 19.21 0.51 3.96
N VAL A 277 20.33 0.01 4.46
CA VAL A 277 21.36 -0.61 3.61
C VAL A 277 20.87 -1.98 3.18
N ASN A 278 20.53 -2.12 1.90
CA ASN A 278 19.99 -3.36 1.37
C ASN A 278 20.99 -4.53 1.54
N GLY A 279 20.52 -5.61 2.15
CA GLY A 279 21.33 -6.78 2.45
C GLY A 279 22.28 -6.60 3.65
N PHE A 280 22.34 -5.42 4.27
CA PHE A 280 23.11 -5.14 5.49
C PHE A 280 22.24 -4.41 6.53
N GLU A 281 20.98 -4.83 6.59
CA GLU A 281 20.02 -4.29 7.54
C GLU A 281 20.52 -4.47 8.96
N PHE A 282 20.46 -3.39 9.73
CA PHE A 282 20.90 -3.39 11.11
C PHE A 282 19.93 -2.62 11.99
N ILE A 283 19.51 -3.23 13.10
CA ILE A 283 18.68 -2.62 14.14
C ILE A 283 19.28 -2.95 15.50
N CYS A 284 19.53 -1.94 16.31
CA CYS A 284 20.04 -2.08 17.67
C CYS A 284 19.10 -1.39 18.65
N PRO A 285 18.13 -2.09 19.24
CA PRO A 285 17.35 -1.57 20.34
C PRO A 285 18.21 -1.64 21.61
N ILE A 286 18.72 -0.51 22.04
CA ILE A 286 19.51 -0.38 23.27
C ILE A 286 18.55 -0.32 24.47
N ASP A 287 17.57 0.54 24.38
CA ASP A 287 16.46 0.69 25.31
C ASP A 287 15.24 1.31 24.58
N PRO A 288 14.07 1.47 25.24
CA PRO A 288 12.87 2.03 24.59
C PRO A 288 13.02 3.48 24.10
N GLN A 289 14.01 4.21 24.55
CA GLN A 289 14.29 5.58 24.11
C GLN A 289 15.36 5.62 23.00
N ASN A 290 16.16 4.56 22.88
CA ASN A 290 17.34 4.55 22.03
C ASN A 290 17.36 3.30 21.17
N VAL A 291 16.83 3.42 19.96
CA VAL A 291 16.94 2.41 18.92
C VAL A 291 17.73 2.99 17.77
N LEU A 292 18.85 2.35 17.42
CA LEU A 292 19.69 2.74 16.30
C LEU A 292 19.47 1.82 15.12
N ILE A 293 19.30 2.41 13.95
CA ILE A 293 19.09 1.69 12.69
C ILE A 293 20.16 2.11 11.70
N GLY A 294 20.83 1.15 11.11
CA GLY A 294 21.81 1.37 10.06
C GLY A 294 21.15 1.94 8.81
N ALA A 295 21.73 2.97 8.24
CA ALA A 295 21.24 3.65 7.05
C ALA A 295 22.32 3.75 5.98
N GLU A 296 21.93 4.00 4.73
CA GLU A 296 22.87 4.24 3.63
C GLU A 296 23.85 5.38 3.93
N ARG A 297 23.42 6.33 4.76
CA ARG A 297 24.25 7.44 5.26
C ARG A 297 24.17 7.51 6.77
N GLY A 298 25.13 6.86 7.44
CA GLY A 298 25.20 6.82 8.92
C GLY A 298 24.10 5.99 9.57
N PHE A 299 23.39 6.58 10.52
CA PHE A 299 22.37 5.91 11.31
C PHE A 299 21.12 6.77 11.48
N VAL A 300 20.02 6.10 11.74
CA VAL A 300 18.80 6.73 12.22
C VAL A 300 18.60 6.32 13.67
N HIS A 301 18.46 7.30 14.55
CA HIS A 301 18.05 7.12 15.93
C HIS A 301 16.54 7.28 16.07
N ILE A 302 15.93 6.38 16.82
CA ILE A 302 14.50 6.44 17.14
C ILE A 302 14.34 6.42 18.65
N ASN A 303 13.68 7.45 19.18
CA ASN A 303 13.09 7.39 20.50
C ASN A 303 11.73 6.68 20.37
N PHE A 304 11.74 5.34 20.51
CA PHE A 304 10.56 4.52 20.23
C PHE A 304 9.43 4.77 21.22
N ARG A 305 9.74 5.03 22.49
CA ARG A 305 8.73 5.42 23.49
C ARG A 305 8.01 6.71 23.07
N LYS A 306 8.75 7.72 22.64
CA LYS A 306 8.20 8.98 22.16
C LYS A 306 7.43 8.78 20.84
N TYR A 307 7.90 7.88 19.99
CA TYR A 307 7.21 7.52 18.75
C TYR A 307 5.83 6.94 19.02
N LEU A 308 5.71 6.01 19.96
CA LEU A 308 4.43 5.39 20.34
C LEU A 308 3.48 6.38 21.05
N GLN A 309 4.03 7.36 21.77
CA GLN A 309 3.26 8.39 22.48
C GLN A 309 2.78 9.54 21.57
N ARG A 310 3.22 9.56 20.33
CA ARG A 310 2.93 10.64 19.38
C ARG A 310 1.44 10.66 19.04
N ARG A 311 0.69 11.41 19.84
CA ARG A 311 -0.74 11.69 19.65
C ARG A 311 -0.91 13.09 19.08
N HIS A 312 -0.39 13.34 17.89
CA HIS A 312 -0.84 14.53 17.18
C HIS A 312 -2.24 14.26 16.64
N PRO A 313 -3.20 15.17 16.88
CA PRO A 313 -4.48 15.05 16.22
C PRO A 313 -4.22 15.01 14.71
N LEU A 314 -4.67 13.93 14.11
CA LEU A 314 -4.59 13.77 12.68
C LEU A 314 -5.83 14.41 12.07
N ASP A 315 -5.67 15.54 11.43
CA ASP A 315 -6.74 16.20 10.70
C ASP A 315 -6.45 16.16 9.21
N VAL A 316 -7.52 16.12 8.42
CA VAL A 316 -7.45 16.21 6.97
C VAL A 316 -8.23 17.42 6.50
N LEU A 317 -7.67 18.17 5.58
CA LEU A 317 -8.28 19.37 5.03
C LEU A 317 -8.35 19.26 3.50
N LEU A 318 -9.43 19.79 2.93
CA LEU A 318 -9.54 20.00 1.50
C LEU A 318 -8.66 21.19 1.09
N ARG A 319 -7.69 20.95 0.22
CA ARG A 319 -6.81 21.99 -0.33
C ARG A 319 -7.44 22.72 -1.49
N SER A 320 -8.05 22.00 -2.41
CA SER A 320 -8.71 22.59 -3.55
C SER A 320 -9.83 21.69 -4.06
N MET A 321 -10.81 22.32 -4.69
CA MET A 321 -11.85 21.68 -5.47
C MET A 321 -11.91 22.38 -6.82
N ARG A 322 -11.70 21.63 -7.89
CA ARG A 322 -11.74 22.11 -9.27
C ARG A 322 -12.83 21.39 -10.05
N SER A 323 -13.43 22.10 -10.96
CA SER A 323 -14.40 21.57 -11.92
C SER A 323 -13.81 21.69 -13.31
N SER A 324 -13.83 20.61 -14.06
CA SER A 324 -13.27 20.51 -15.42
C SER A 324 -14.33 20.07 -16.42
N GLY A 325 -14.20 20.54 -17.66
CA GLY A 325 -15.10 20.24 -18.77
C GLY A 325 -14.89 21.23 -19.88
N SER A 326 -15.88 22.09 -20.13
CA SER A 326 -15.75 23.20 -21.10
C SER A 326 -14.78 24.29 -20.62
N SER A 327 -14.54 24.40 -19.32
CA SER A 327 -13.53 25.27 -18.70
C SER A 327 -13.03 24.63 -17.41
N ASP A 328 -11.76 24.85 -17.07
CA ASP A 328 -11.20 24.47 -15.76
C ASP A 328 -11.42 25.62 -14.78
N THR A 329 -12.24 25.39 -13.77
CA THR A 329 -12.62 26.42 -12.81
C THR A 329 -12.29 25.97 -11.39
N LEU A 330 -11.57 26.84 -10.66
CA LEU A 330 -11.33 26.64 -9.22
C LEU A 330 -12.59 27.01 -8.46
N LEU A 331 -13.22 26.01 -7.84
CA LEU A 331 -14.43 26.20 -7.03
C LEU A 331 -14.10 26.55 -5.58
N TYR A 332 -13.01 25.98 -5.06
CA TYR A 332 -12.50 26.23 -3.71
C TYR A 332 -10.97 26.12 -3.69
N GLY A 333 -10.30 27.09 -3.07
CA GLY A 333 -8.83 27.19 -3.02
C GLY A 333 -8.19 26.95 -1.65
N GLY A 334 -8.93 26.40 -0.68
CA GLY A 334 -8.39 26.03 0.64
C GLY A 334 -8.21 27.19 1.63
N PHE A 335 -8.55 28.42 1.24
CA PHE A 335 -8.45 29.60 2.10
C PHE A 335 -9.86 30.15 2.40
N GLY A 336 -10.16 30.30 3.68
CA GLY A 336 -11.46 30.79 4.14
C GLY A 336 -12.53 29.70 4.32
N ALA A 337 -13.74 30.13 4.63
CA ALA A 337 -14.88 29.21 4.80
C ALA A 337 -15.34 28.66 3.44
N LEU A 338 -15.67 27.38 3.41
CA LEU A 338 -16.34 26.79 2.24
C LEU A 338 -17.64 27.54 1.94
N PRO A 339 -17.94 27.86 0.68
CA PRO A 339 -19.25 28.41 0.32
C PRO A 339 -20.36 27.44 0.73
N ALA A 340 -21.38 27.95 1.38
CA ALA A 340 -22.50 27.14 1.88
C ALA A 340 -23.25 26.37 0.76
N HIS A 341 -23.17 26.85 -0.49
CA HIS A 341 -23.81 26.25 -1.66
C HIS A 341 -22.85 26.22 -2.84
N LEU A 342 -22.04 25.17 -2.90
CA LEU A 342 -21.17 24.90 -4.04
C LEU A 342 -21.97 24.26 -5.17
N GLN A 343 -22.03 24.94 -6.32
CA GLN A 343 -22.74 24.46 -7.51
C GLN A 343 -21.77 24.21 -8.66
N VAL A 344 -21.93 23.08 -9.32
CA VAL A 344 -21.14 22.66 -10.48
C VAL A 344 -22.05 22.65 -11.69
N ALA A 345 -21.67 23.37 -12.74
CA ALA A 345 -22.42 23.38 -13.99
C ALA A 345 -22.35 22.00 -14.68
N ASN A 346 -23.42 21.56 -15.31
CA ASN A 346 -23.47 20.26 -16.00
C ASN A 346 -22.40 20.10 -17.10
N GLY A 347 -22.04 21.19 -17.79
CA GLY A 347 -20.98 21.18 -18.82
C GLY A 347 -19.56 21.01 -18.27
N SER A 348 -19.36 21.12 -16.97
CA SER A 348 -18.07 21.00 -16.27
C SER A 348 -18.20 20.04 -15.08
N ASN A 349 -18.86 18.90 -15.29
CA ASN A 349 -19.24 17.95 -14.27
C ASN A 349 -18.16 16.90 -13.91
N THR A 350 -16.92 17.12 -14.32
CA THR A 350 -15.75 16.42 -13.79
C THR A 350 -15.21 17.21 -12.63
N VAL A 351 -15.14 16.61 -11.44
CA VAL A 351 -14.74 17.30 -10.21
C VAL A 351 -13.49 16.62 -9.63
N ARG A 352 -12.47 17.42 -9.39
CA ARG A 352 -11.20 17.01 -8.79
C ARG A 352 -11.06 17.64 -7.42
N PHE A 353 -10.76 16.80 -6.44
CA PHE A 353 -10.49 17.16 -5.06
C PHE A 353 -9.02 16.96 -4.76
N GLU A 354 -8.38 17.95 -4.14
CA GLU A 354 -7.05 17.83 -3.55
C GLU A 354 -7.17 18.01 -2.04
N PHE A 355 -6.58 17.13 -1.28
CA PHE A 355 -6.65 17.12 0.18
C PHE A 355 -5.28 16.84 0.77
N ALA A 356 -5.06 17.25 2.01
CA ALA A 356 -3.82 17.00 2.73
C ALA A 356 -4.08 16.91 4.23
N SER A 357 -3.22 16.19 4.93
CA SER A 357 -3.19 16.19 6.38
C SER A 357 -2.48 17.43 6.91
N THR A 358 -2.87 17.85 8.11
CA THR A 358 -2.19 18.92 8.87
C THR A 358 -0.92 18.46 9.56
N SER A 359 -0.59 17.16 9.54
CA SER A 359 0.60 16.59 10.16
C SER A 359 1.84 16.79 9.27
N TYR A 360 2.54 17.89 9.46
CA TYR A 360 3.71 18.29 8.63
C TYR A 360 4.95 17.40 8.80
N GLY A 361 5.02 16.55 9.84
CA GLY A 361 6.19 15.71 10.14
C GLY A 361 6.17 14.33 9.46
N ASP A 362 5.02 13.88 8.96
CA ASP A 362 4.78 12.50 8.54
C ASP A 362 4.08 12.39 7.19
N LEU A 363 4.27 13.36 6.30
CA LEU A 363 3.54 13.45 5.02
C LEU A 363 3.67 12.17 4.16
N ASP A 364 4.84 11.53 4.19
CA ASP A 364 5.09 10.30 3.42
C ASP A 364 4.40 9.05 4.00
N ASN A 365 3.82 9.15 5.19
CA ASN A 365 3.28 8.05 5.97
C ASN A 365 1.79 8.12 6.19
N ILE A 366 1.16 9.12 5.60
CA ILE A 366 -0.29 9.31 5.70
C ILE A 366 -0.95 8.65 4.51
N GLU A 367 -1.90 7.80 4.81
CA GLU A 367 -2.80 7.21 3.83
C GLU A 367 -4.17 7.87 3.95
N TYR A 368 -4.83 8.01 2.82
CA TYR A 368 -6.15 8.62 2.71
C TYR A 368 -7.14 7.61 2.17
N SER A 369 -8.37 7.70 2.66
CA SER A 369 -9.52 7.05 2.07
C SER A 369 -10.57 8.12 1.84
N CYS A 370 -11.11 8.19 0.62
CA CYS A 370 -12.13 9.18 0.26
C CYS A 370 -13.23 8.52 -0.56
N ARG A 371 -14.45 8.98 -0.36
CA ARG A 371 -15.61 8.52 -1.12
C ARG A 371 -16.55 9.69 -1.44
N LEU A 372 -17.37 9.51 -2.45
CA LEU A 372 -18.43 10.42 -2.82
C LEU A 372 -19.78 9.79 -2.46
N ARG A 373 -20.37 10.25 -1.34
CA ARG A 373 -21.72 9.82 -0.95
C ARG A 373 -22.73 10.28 -2.01
N GLY A 374 -23.55 9.37 -2.46
CA GLY A 374 -24.44 9.56 -3.61
C GLY A 374 -23.95 8.84 -4.87
N LEU A 375 -22.67 8.41 -4.91
CA LEU A 375 -22.08 7.63 -6.01
C LEU A 375 -21.42 6.34 -5.50
N ASP A 376 -20.50 6.46 -4.54
CA ASP A 376 -19.74 5.34 -3.99
C ASP A 376 -20.54 4.60 -2.91
N LYS A 377 -20.56 3.25 -2.97
CA LYS A 377 -21.29 2.41 -2.01
C LYS A 377 -20.52 2.15 -0.71
N SER A 378 -19.19 2.12 -0.79
CA SER A 378 -18.31 1.78 0.33
C SER A 378 -17.04 2.63 0.32
N TRP A 379 -16.32 2.62 1.44
CA TRP A 379 -14.98 3.20 1.49
C TRP A 379 -14.01 2.37 0.66
N PRO A 380 -13.20 2.99 -0.21
CA PRO A 380 -12.14 2.30 -0.94
C PRO A 380 -10.97 1.97 -0.01
N GLU A 381 -10.04 1.16 -0.51
CA GLU A 381 -8.79 0.88 0.18
C GLU A 381 -7.97 2.16 0.40
N TRP A 382 -7.16 2.12 1.47
CA TRP A 382 -6.28 3.23 1.82
C TRP A 382 -5.22 3.47 0.75
N SER A 383 -4.94 4.72 0.46
CA SER A 383 -3.99 5.13 -0.59
C SER A 383 -3.21 6.37 -0.16
N LYS A 384 -1.98 6.48 -0.63
CA LYS A 384 -1.13 7.68 -0.45
C LYS A 384 -1.48 8.83 -1.42
N ARG A 385 -2.48 8.63 -2.29
CA ARG A 385 -2.90 9.68 -3.23
C ARG A 385 -3.54 10.83 -2.45
N ILE A 386 -3.11 12.05 -2.77
CA ILE A 386 -3.60 13.30 -2.18
C ILE A 386 -4.66 13.98 -3.05
N GLU A 387 -5.11 13.29 -4.10
CA GLU A 387 -6.11 13.79 -5.03
C GLU A 387 -7.06 12.69 -5.47
N LYS A 388 -8.29 13.07 -5.78
CA LYS A 388 -9.32 12.20 -6.34
C LYS A 388 -10.15 12.96 -7.36
N GLU A 389 -10.34 12.35 -8.52
CA GLU A 389 -11.16 12.88 -9.59
C GLU A 389 -12.39 11.99 -9.84
N TYR A 390 -13.54 12.62 -9.99
CA TYR A 390 -14.80 11.99 -10.38
C TYR A 390 -15.25 12.59 -11.69
N GLN A 391 -15.38 11.76 -12.71
CA GLN A 391 -15.68 12.18 -14.06
C GLN A 391 -17.17 12.00 -14.37
N HIS A 392 -17.75 12.94 -15.14
CA HIS A 392 -19.12 12.86 -15.66
C HIS A 392 -20.18 12.62 -14.58
N LEU A 393 -20.12 13.38 -13.49
CA LEU A 393 -21.09 13.28 -12.41
C LEU A 393 -22.50 13.63 -12.93
N PRO A 394 -23.51 12.76 -12.73
CA PRO A 394 -24.90 13.08 -12.99
C PRO A 394 -25.39 14.29 -12.17
N ALA A 395 -26.49 14.91 -12.60
CA ALA A 395 -27.13 15.95 -11.81
C ALA A 395 -27.62 15.40 -10.47
N GLY A 396 -27.28 16.06 -9.38
CA GLY A 396 -27.62 15.61 -8.02
C GLY A 396 -26.78 16.29 -6.95
N THR A 397 -27.11 16.01 -5.71
CA THR A 397 -26.34 16.48 -4.54
C THR A 397 -25.43 15.38 -4.06
N TYR A 398 -24.15 15.70 -3.90
CA TYR A 398 -23.10 14.80 -3.48
C TYR A 398 -22.40 15.35 -2.25
N THR A 399 -21.92 14.44 -1.40
CA THR A 399 -21.05 14.77 -0.28
C THR A 399 -19.73 14.03 -0.44
N PHE A 400 -18.64 14.77 -0.68
CA PHE A 400 -17.31 14.23 -0.67
C PHE A 400 -16.86 14.04 0.77
N GLU A 401 -16.49 12.82 1.13
CA GLU A 401 -16.00 12.45 2.45
C GLU A 401 -14.57 11.98 2.35
N VAL A 402 -13.69 12.49 3.21
CA VAL A 402 -12.29 12.10 3.27
C VAL A 402 -11.85 11.90 4.72
N LYS A 403 -11.04 10.89 4.94
CA LYS A 403 -10.35 10.61 6.20
C LYS A 403 -8.91 10.22 5.93
N ALA A 404 -8.06 10.45 6.91
CA ALA A 404 -6.64 10.11 6.87
C ALA A 404 -6.31 9.06 7.94
N ARG A 405 -5.25 8.29 7.71
CA ARG A 405 -4.68 7.35 8.68
C ARG A 405 -3.16 7.49 8.68
N ASN A 406 -2.56 7.50 9.86
CA ASN A 406 -1.12 7.47 10.00
C ASN A 406 -0.56 6.03 10.13
N SER A 407 0.77 5.89 10.18
CA SER A 407 1.45 4.59 10.35
C SER A 407 1.13 3.88 11.67
N LEU A 408 0.67 4.60 12.69
CA LEU A 408 0.23 4.05 13.98
C LEU A 408 -1.21 3.52 13.94
N GLY A 409 -1.89 3.58 12.78
CA GLY A 409 -3.28 3.17 12.64
C GLY A 409 -4.30 4.16 13.23
N GLN A 410 -3.86 5.36 13.64
CA GLN A 410 -4.78 6.40 14.11
C GLN A 410 -5.49 7.01 12.90
N GLU A 411 -6.82 7.05 12.97
CA GLU A 411 -7.65 7.66 11.93
C GLU A 411 -8.06 9.08 12.33
N SER A 412 -8.14 9.98 11.35
CA SER A 412 -8.71 11.31 11.53
C SER A 412 -10.23 11.26 11.67
N ALA A 413 -10.81 12.35 12.15
CA ALA A 413 -12.22 12.59 11.93
C ALA A 413 -12.53 12.63 10.41
N ILE A 414 -13.73 12.21 10.05
CA ILE A 414 -14.19 12.32 8.65
C ILE A 414 -14.49 13.79 8.39
N GLN A 415 -13.90 14.33 7.32
CA GLN A 415 -14.24 15.65 6.80
C GLN A 415 -15.18 15.48 5.61
N ASP A 416 -16.27 16.23 5.62
CA ASP A 416 -17.31 16.16 4.61
C ASP A 416 -17.52 17.50 3.91
N TYR A 417 -17.77 17.46 2.59
CA TYR A 417 -17.93 18.62 1.72
C TYR A 417 -19.08 18.37 0.76
N THR A 418 -20.15 19.13 0.88
CA THR A 418 -21.35 18.95 0.06
C THR A 418 -21.38 19.93 -1.11
N PHE A 419 -21.72 19.45 -2.28
CA PHE A 419 -21.90 20.24 -3.50
C PHE A 419 -23.04 19.68 -4.36
N THR A 420 -23.56 20.49 -5.28
CA THR A 420 -24.65 20.11 -6.16
C THR A 420 -24.24 20.26 -7.62
N VAL A 421 -24.38 19.19 -8.40
CA VAL A 421 -24.27 19.24 -9.85
C VAL A 421 -25.61 19.62 -10.44
N LEU A 422 -25.65 20.73 -11.16
CA LEU A 422 -26.88 21.25 -11.75
C LEU A 422 -27.35 20.36 -12.92
N PRO A 423 -28.66 20.20 -13.11
CA PRO A 423 -29.19 19.52 -14.26
C PRO A 423 -28.86 20.29 -15.55
N PRO A 424 -28.76 19.60 -16.70
CA PRO A 424 -28.58 20.27 -17.97
C PRO A 424 -29.79 21.14 -18.29
N TRP A 425 -29.57 22.24 -19.03
CA TRP A 425 -30.58 23.22 -19.35
C TRP A 425 -31.85 22.63 -19.99
N TYR A 426 -31.70 21.54 -20.76
CA TYR A 426 -32.78 20.84 -21.44
C TYR A 426 -33.66 19.99 -20.50
N LEU A 427 -33.25 19.75 -19.25
CA LEU A 427 -34.04 19.15 -18.16
C LEU A 427 -34.59 20.19 -17.16
N SER A 428 -34.42 21.48 -17.46
CA SER A 428 -34.98 22.54 -16.63
C SER A 428 -36.51 22.66 -16.83
N TRP A 429 -37.23 23.18 -15.85
CA TRP A 429 -38.66 23.38 -15.94
C TRP A 429 -39.05 24.27 -17.14
N TRP A 430 -38.21 25.22 -17.52
CA TRP A 430 -38.36 26.04 -18.71
C TRP A 430 -38.31 25.22 -20.01
N ALA A 431 -37.42 24.27 -20.09
CA ALA A 431 -37.29 23.37 -21.24
C ALA A 431 -38.55 22.49 -21.38
N TYR A 432 -39.07 21.96 -20.27
CA TYR A 432 -40.34 21.22 -20.27
C TYR A 432 -41.51 22.08 -20.70
N ALA A 433 -41.58 23.36 -20.21
CA ALA A 433 -42.61 24.30 -20.67
C ALA A 433 -42.48 24.57 -22.17
N PHE A 434 -41.28 24.75 -22.68
CA PHE A 434 -41.00 24.92 -24.12
C PHE A 434 -41.40 23.69 -24.93
N TYR A 435 -41.08 22.48 -24.47
CA TYR A 435 -41.46 21.22 -25.12
C TYR A 435 -42.98 21.04 -25.14
N ALA A 436 -43.66 21.38 -24.04
CA ALA A 436 -45.12 21.34 -23.98
C ALA A 436 -45.76 22.33 -24.98
N LEU A 437 -45.17 23.54 -25.11
CA LEU A 437 -45.60 24.55 -26.04
C LEU A 437 -45.38 24.12 -27.50
N LEU A 438 -44.23 23.51 -27.82
CA LEU A 438 -43.92 22.93 -29.12
C LEU A 438 -44.90 21.80 -29.49
N CYS A 439 -45.14 20.87 -28.54
CA CYS A 439 -46.12 19.80 -28.75
C CYS A 439 -47.52 20.36 -28.95
N GLY A 440 -47.92 21.38 -28.17
CA GLY A 440 -49.21 22.09 -28.35
C GLY A 440 -49.33 22.77 -29.72
N ALA A 441 -48.25 23.46 -30.15
CA ALA A 441 -48.23 24.10 -31.47
C ALA A 441 -48.27 23.05 -32.64
N ALA A 442 -47.55 21.92 -32.49
CA ALA A 442 -47.60 20.86 -33.44
C ALA A 442 -48.99 20.20 -33.54
N LEU A 443 -49.62 19.94 -32.39
CA LEU A 443 -51.00 19.45 -32.33
C LEU A 443 -52.00 20.44 -32.96
N PHE A 444 -51.84 21.72 -32.61
CA PHE A 444 -52.69 22.77 -33.20
C PHE A 444 -52.49 22.84 -34.74
N GLY A 445 -51.25 22.78 -35.18
CA GLY A 445 -50.92 22.72 -36.63
C GLY A 445 -51.57 21.53 -37.35
N LEU A 446 -51.47 20.34 -36.71
CA LEU A 446 -52.08 19.09 -37.21
C LEU A 446 -53.59 19.19 -37.27
N VAL A 447 -54.21 19.70 -36.19
CA VAL A 447 -55.69 19.91 -36.17
C VAL A 447 -56.11 20.93 -37.23
N ARG A 448 -55.33 22.02 -37.37
CA ARG A 448 -55.62 23.04 -38.41
C ARG A 448 -55.44 22.51 -39.84
N TYR A 449 -54.40 21.68 -40.04
CA TYR A 449 -54.17 20.99 -41.32
C TYR A 449 -55.28 20.00 -41.64
N GLN A 450 -55.70 19.19 -40.66
CA GLN A 450 -56.84 18.27 -40.87
C GLN A 450 -58.15 19.00 -41.12
N ARG A 451 -58.42 20.10 -40.37
CA ARG A 451 -59.62 20.92 -40.61
C ARG A 451 -59.59 21.54 -42.01
N ARG A 452 -58.42 22.02 -42.50
CA ARG A 452 -58.30 22.53 -43.89
C ARG A 452 -58.55 21.41 -44.91
N LYS A 453 -57.94 20.26 -44.67
CA LYS A 453 -58.10 19.09 -45.56
C LYS A 453 -59.59 18.64 -45.61
N PHE A 454 -60.22 18.64 -44.45
CA PHE A 454 -61.63 18.29 -44.32
C PHE A 454 -62.52 19.31 -45.01
N ARG A 455 -62.29 20.61 -44.88
CA ARG A 455 -63.03 21.64 -45.61
C ARG A 455 -62.86 21.52 -47.13
N LEU A 456 -61.64 21.34 -47.58
CA LEU A 456 -61.36 21.11 -49.02
C LEU A 456 -62.03 19.83 -49.56
N GLN A 457 -62.12 18.81 -48.72
CA GLN A 457 -62.84 17.59 -49.10
C GLN A 457 -64.36 17.81 -49.09
N GLN A 458 -64.86 18.55 -48.13
CA GLN A 458 -66.28 18.93 -48.13
C GLN A 458 -66.65 19.82 -49.34
N GLU A 459 -65.84 20.83 -49.62
CA GLU A 459 -66.04 21.70 -50.79
C GLU A 459 -66.02 20.87 -52.09
N ARG A 460 -65.11 19.92 -52.23
CA ARG A 460 -65.10 18.99 -53.39
C ARG A 460 -66.30 18.07 -53.37
N HIS A 461 -66.71 17.58 -52.23
CA HIS A 461 -67.88 16.73 -52.10
C HIS A 461 -69.18 17.50 -52.43
N ASP A 462 -69.27 18.74 -51.95
CA ASP A 462 -70.42 19.59 -52.24
C ASP A 462 -70.46 19.96 -53.76
N GLU A 463 -69.27 20.24 -54.35
CA GLU A 463 -69.20 20.42 -55.80
C GLU A 463 -69.53 19.12 -56.61
N GLU A 464 -69.00 17.96 -56.13
CA GLU A 464 -69.37 16.65 -56.75
C GLU A 464 -70.83 16.32 -56.52
N GLN A 465 -71.41 16.60 -55.36
CA GLN A 465 -72.83 16.40 -55.12
C GLN A 465 -73.70 17.33 -55.99
N ARG A 466 -73.33 18.61 -56.12
CA ARG A 466 -74.00 19.52 -57.02
C ARG A 466 -73.88 19.07 -58.46
N ARG A 467 -72.72 18.56 -58.87
CA ARG A 467 -72.48 18.01 -60.17
C ARG A 467 -73.22 16.66 -60.40
N LEU A 468 -73.24 15.82 -59.35
CA LEU A 468 -74.04 14.59 -59.37
C LEU A 468 -75.56 14.86 -59.34
N GLN A 469 -75.99 15.84 -58.56
CA GLN A 469 -77.41 16.27 -58.58
C GLN A 469 -77.79 16.84 -59.92
N TYR A 470 -76.91 17.57 -60.59
CA TYR A 470 -77.12 18.03 -61.97
C TYR A 470 -77.08 16.88 -62.98
N LEU A 471 -76.17 15.95 -62.83
CA LEU A 471 -76.12 14.72 -63.66
C LEU A 471 -77.26 13.77 -63.29
N HIS A 472 -77.65 13.69 -62.01
CA HIS A 472 -78.81 12.87 -61.59
C HIS A 472 -80.12 13.39 -62.11
N GLN A 473 -80.26 14.71 -62.26
CA GLN A 473 -81.42 15.29 -62.96
C GLN A 473 -81.43 14.90 -64.50
N LEU A 474 -80.25 14.64 -65.03
CA LEU A 474 -80.06 14.19 -66.42
C LEU A 474 -80.12 12.66 -66.59
N GLU A 475 -79.76 11.88 -65.56
CA GLU A 475 -79.70 10.42 -65.61
C GLU A 475 -80.84 9.68 -64.92
N LEU A 476 -81.73 10.38 -64.22
CA LEU A 476 -82.91 9.80 -63.58
C LEU A 476 -83.87 9.08 -64.57
N GLU A 477 -83.64 9.31 -65.80
CA GLU A 477 -84.45 8.56 -66.87
C GLU A 477 -83.76 7.28 -67.36
N LYS A 478 -82.52 7.00 -67.06
CA LYS A 478 -81.88 5.84 -67.74
C LYS A 478 -81.31 4.71 -66.90
N ASN A 479 -80.94 4.82 -65.63
CA ASN A 479 -80.28 3.67 -65.00
C ASN A 479 -80.34 3.57 -63.46
N GLU A 480 -81.49 3.21 -62.93
CA GLU A 480 -81.61 2.77 -61.51
C GLU A 480 -80.88 1.45 -61.17
N LYS A 481 -80.50 0.67 -62.16
CA LYS A 481 -79.87 -0.64 -61.91
C LYS A 481 -78.34 -0.65 -61.89
N GLU A 482 -77.65 0.34 -62.41
CA GLU A 482 -76.22 0.35 -62.49
C GLU A 482 -75.58 1.05 -61.24
N ILE A 483 -76.32 1.90 -60.60
CA ILE A 483 -75.88 2.67 -59.41
C ILE A 483 -75.68 1.73 -58.21
N ILE A 484 -76.53 0.71 -58.05
CA ILE A 484 -76.38 -0.23 -56.90
C ILE A 484 -75.17 -1.12 -57.02
N ARG A 485 -74.72 -1.46 -58.23
CA ARG A 485 -73.52 -2.29 -58.44
C ARG A 485 -72.21 -1.53 -58.16
N LEU A 486 -72.11 -0.28 -58.58
CA LEU A 486 -70.93 0.55 -58.39
C LEU A 486 -70.74 1.02 -56.94
N GLN A 487 -71.81 1.13 -56.18
CA GLN A 487 -71.71 1.47 -54.76
C GLN A 487 -71.12 0.36 -53.87
N ASN A 488 -71.41 -0.92 -54.25
CA ASN A 488 -70.86 -2.04 -53.49
C ASN A 488 -69.36 -2.25 -53.76
N GLU A 489 -68.86 -2.06 -54.99
CA GLU A 489 -67.43 -2.13 -55.28
C GLU A 489 -66.59 -1.03 -54.62
N LYS A 490 -67.17 0.17 -54.45
CA LYS A 490 -66.50 1.29 -53.78
C LYS A 490 -66.33 1.06 -52.24
N LEU A 491 -67.28 0.41 -51.62
CA LEU A 491 -67.26 0.10 -50.19
C LEU A 491 -66.23 -1.00 -49.90
N GLU A 492 -66.07 -1.98 -50.73
CA GLU A 492 -65.04 -3.04 -50.61
C GLU A 492 -63.62 -2.47 -50.76
N ALA A 493 -63.40 -1.51 -51.68
CA ALA A 493 -62.09 -0.87 -51.88
C ALA A 493 -61.66 0.02 -50.66
N GLU A 494 -62.60 0.73 -50.00
CA GLU A 494 -62.32 1.54 -48.80
C GLU A 494 -61.95 0.67 -47.59
N ILE A 495 -62.55 -0.50 -47.43
CA ILE A 495 -62.26 -1.44 -46.36
C ILE A 495 -60.82 -1.99 -46.53
N VAL A 496 -60.41 -2.32 -47.72
CA VAL A 496 -59.04 -2.83 -48.02
C VAL A 496 -58.00 -1.74 -47.78
N HIS A 497 -58.30 -0.48 -48.13
CA HIS A 497 -57.36 0.64 -47.92
C HIS A 497 -57.14 0.99 -46.45
N LYS A 498 -58.21 1.00 -45.63
CA LYS A 498 -58.11 1.21 -44.19
C LYS A 498 -57.36 0.10 -43.44
N ASN A 499 -57.55 -1.15 -43.89
CA ASN A 499 -56.81 -2.29 -43.32
C ASN A 499 -55.29 -2.23 -43.63
N SER A 500 -54.91 -1.72 -44.80
CA SER A 500 -53.51 -1.53 -45.19
C SER A 500 -52.83 -0.40 -44.36
N GLN A 501 -53.52 0.68 -44.04
CA GLN A 501 -52.99 1.76 -43.19
C GLN A 501 -52.81 1.33 -41.72
N LEU A 502 -53.72 0.52 -41.19
CA LEU A 502 -53.61 -0.07 -39.86
C LEU A 502 -52.40 -1.04 -39.74
N ALA A 503 -52.19 -1.86 -40.80
CA ALA A 503 -51.06 -2.78 -40.82
C ALA A 503 -49.70 -2.07 -40.90
N SER A 504 -49.59 -0.96 -41.66
CA SER A 504 -48.36 -0.15 -41.73
C SER A 504 -48.01 0.53 -40.40
N SER A 505 -49.01 1.05 -39.71
CA SER A 505 -48.82 1.68 -38.38
C SER A 505 -48.41 0.68 -37.28
N ALA A 506 -48.96 -0.56 -37.36
CA ALA A 506 -48.60 -1.63 -36.44
C ALA A 506 -47.13 -2.10 -36.65
N MET A 507 -46.70 -2.17 -37.94
CA MET A 507 -45.33 -2.58 -38.27
C MET A 507 -44.26 -1.57 -37.79
N HIS A 508 -44.55 -0.27 -37.84
CA HIS A 508 -43.69 0.79 -37.29
C HIS A 508 -43.54 0.72 -35.77
N LEU A 509 -44.58 0.31 -35.05
CA LEU A 509 -44.55 0.12 -33.60
C LEU A 509 -43.71 -1.11 -33.20
N VAL A 510 -43.80 -2.19 -33.98
CA VAL A 510 -43.01 -3.41 -33.75
C VAL A 510 -41.51 -3.15 -33.97
N GLN A 511 -41.16 -2.44 -35.06
CA GLN A 511 -39.75 -2.08 -35.33
C GLN A 511 -39.13 -1.20 -34.24
N LYS A 512 -39.87 -0.24 -33.65
CA LYS A 512 -39.42 0.54 -32.51
C LYS A 512 -39.25 -0.32 -31.25
N GLY A 513 -40.10 -1.33 -31.06
CA GLY A 513 -39.99 -2.28 -29.95
C GLY A 513 -38.74 -3.16 -30.02
N GLU A 514 -38.47 -3.68 -31.24
CA GLU A 514 -37.26 -4.51 -31.47
C GLU A 514 -35.96 -3.71 -31.30
N MET A 515 -35.93 -2.45 -31.73
CA MET A 515 -34.75 -1.58 -31.56
C MET A 515 -34.47 -1.25 -30.09
N LEU A 516 -35.49 -1.04 -29.30
CA LEU A 516 -35.38 -0.86 -27.85
C LEU A 516 -34.97 -2.15 -27.13
N GLY A 517 -35.42 -3.32 -27.65
CA GLY A 517 -35.00 -4.63 -27.13
C GLY A 517 -33.50 -4.88 -27.34
N ARG A 518 -32.99 -4.61 -28.53
CA ARG A 518 -31.56 -4.77 -28.86
C ARG A 518 -30.66 -3.85 -28.04
N LEU A 519 -31.05 -2.60 -27.82
CA LEU A 519 -30.32 -1.67 -26.94
C LEU A 519 -30.30 -2.15 -25.48
N LYS A 520 -31.40 -2.74 -25.00
CA LYS A 520 -31.47 -3.31 -23.64
C LYS A 520 -30.54 -4.53 -23.49
N ASP A 521 -30.49 -5.36 -24.54
CA ASP A 521 -29.65 -6.56 -24.54
C ASP A 521 -28.13 -6.22 -24.65
N GLU A 522 -27.78 -5.17 -25.42
CA GLU A 522 -26.41 -4.66 -25.49
C GLU A 522 -25.96 -4.04 -24.16
N LEU A 523 -26.80 -3.27 -23.51
CA LEU A 523 -26.52 -2.73 -22.18
C LEU A 523 -26.35 -3.85 -21.13
N ALA A 524 -27.13 -4.92 -21.24
CA ALA A 524 -27.01 -6.10 -20.38
C ALA A 524 -25.69 -6.87 -20.64
N ARG A 525 -25.22 -6.91 -21.87
CA ARG A 525 -23.93 -7.52 -22.25
C ARG A 525 -22.74 -6.71 -21.75
N ILE A 526 -22.81 -5.39 -21.79
CA ILE A 526 -21.76 -4.49 -21.27
C ILE A 526 -21.68 -4.62 -19.75
N ARG A 527 -22.81 -4.68 -19.05
CA ARG A 527 -22.86 -4.91 -17.59
C ARG A 527 -22.22 -6.24 -17.20
N LYS A 528 -22.46 -7.29 -17.97
CA LYS A 528 -21.91 -8.64 -17.73
C LYS A 528 -20.40 -8.76 -18.04
N LYS A 529 -19.85 -7.81 -18.84
CA LYS A 529 -18.43 -7.75 -19.16
C LYS A 529 -17.63 -7.02 -18.08
N ILE A 530 -18.25 -6.09 -17.38
CA ILE A 530 -17.64 -5.33 -16.27
C ILE A 530 -17.57 -6.19 -15.00
N ASP A 531 -18.55 -7.09 -14.78
CA ASP A 531 -18.56 -8.01 -13.63
C ASP A 531 -17.57 -9.20 -13.77
N ASN A 532 -16.91 -9.37 -14.93
CA ASN A 532 -15.93 -10.45 -15.16
C ASN A 532 -14.46 -9.98 -15.17
N GLU A 533 -14.19 -8.70 -14.94
CA GLU A 533 -12.82 -8.13 -14.86
C GLU A 533 -12.53 -7.45 -13.50
N ALA A 534 -13.37 -7.73 -12.47
CA ALA A 534 -13.11 -7.30 -11.08
C ALA A 534 -12.67 -8.48 -10.21
#